data_384f9a8a0d17daebec46d09ebe394934
#
_entry.id   384f9a8a0d17daebec46d09ebe394934
#
_cell.length_a   1.000
_cell.length_b   1.000
_cell.length_c   1.000
_cell.angle_alpha   90.00
_cell.angle_beta   90.00
_cell.angle_gamma   90.00
#
_symmetry.space_group_name_H-M   'P 1'
#
loop_
_entity.id
_entity.type
_entity.pdbx_description
1 polymer ?
#
loop_
_entity_poly.entity_id
_entity_poly.type
_entity_poly.pdbx_seq_one_letter_code
_entity_poly.pdbx_strand_id
1 'polypeptide(L)'
;MSVAQDFIAELDYELPATRTLLERVPSEKGPWKPHPKSSALGHLAQLVTRLPGVMGDIVRGIDLDLAAAPPYTFESTETLLRDFDARAKVARDVLRTAKDDDFALTWSLRHAGQVLDTGRRKDVLGNTINHLVHHRGQLSVYLRLNDIPLPKLYGPTADEQ
;
A
#
# COMPACT_ATOMS: atom_id res chain seq x y z
N MET A 1 16.57 9.03 -17.16
CA MET A 1 15.53 8.03 -16.87
C MET A 1 14.17 8.69 -17.02
N SER A 2 13.14 7.97 -17.46
CA SER A 2 11.77 8.51 -17.49
C SER A 2 11.17 8.53 -16.08
N VAL A 3 10.15 9.36 -15.86
CA VAL A 3 9.41 9.41 -14.57
C VAL A 3 8.89 8.01 -14.19
N ALA A 4 8.40 7.26 -15.16
CA ALA A 4 7.93 5.88 -14.93
C ALA A 4 9.04 4.95 -14.45
N GLN A 5 10.26 5.06 -15.01
CA GLN A 5 11.40 4.23 -14.61
C GLN A 5 11.84 4.51 -13.17
N ASP A 6 11.81 5.78 -12.74
CA ASP A 6 12.13 6.13 -11.36
C ASP A 6 11.14 5.50 -10.38
N PHE A 7 9.83 5.57 -10.68
CA PHE A 7 8.80 4.93 -9.86
C PHE A 7 8.86 3.39 -9.90
N ILE A 8 9.19 2.78 -11.04
CA ILE A 8 9.39 1.32 -11.11
C ILE A 8 10.53 0.91 -10.20
N ALA A 9 11.66 1.62 -10.23
CA ALA A 9 12.81 1.31 -9.38
C ALA A 9 12.46 1.42 -7.89
N GLU A 10 11.69 2.44 -7.50
CA GLU A 10 11.21 2.61 -6.13
C GLU A 10 10.24 1.49 -5.71
N LEU A 11 9.27 1.13 -6.56
CA LEU A 11 8.36 0.03 -6.28
C LEU A 11 9.06 -1.34 -6.24
N ASP A 12 10.11 -1.54 -7.04
CA ASP A 12 10.89 -2.78 -7.02
C ASP A 12 11.69 -2.94 -5.72
N TYR A 13 11.96 -1.85 -5.02
CA TYR A 13 12.53 -1.86 -3.68
C TYR A 13 11.47 -2.02 -2.59
N GLU A 14 10.39 -1.23 -2.64
CA GLU A 14 9.39 -1.13 -1.57
C GLU A 14 8.41 -2.32 -1.51
N LEU A 15 7.98 -2.84 -2.65
CA LEU A 15 6.95 -3.88 -2.67
C LEU A 15 7.45 -5.22 -2.14
N PRO A 16 8.67 -5.71 -2.43
CA PRO A 16 9.19 -6.93 -1.80
C PRO A 16 9.30 -6.82 -0.28
N ALA A 17 9.83 -5.69 0.23
CA ALA A 17 9.92 -5.44 1.67
C ALA A 17 8.53 -5.42 2.32
N THR A 18 7.54 -4.81 1.67
CA THR A 18 6.15 -4.80 2.14
C THR A 18 5.56 -6.20 2.17
N ARG A 19 5.77 -6.99 1.10
CA ARG A 19 5.28 -8.36 1.01
C ARG A 19 5.82 -9.23 2.15
N THR A 20 7.12 -9.16 2.41
CA THR A 20 7.77 -9.91 3.48
C THR A 20 7.19 -9.57 4.87
N LEU A 21 6.83 -8.30 5.10
CA LEU A 21 6.15 -7.92 6.35
C LEU A 21 4.72 -8.46 6.40
N LEU A 22 3.97 -8.41 5.30
CA LEU A 22 2.60 -8.94 5.23
C LEU A 22 2.54 -10.45 5.47
N GLU A 23 3.58 -11.21 5.12
CA GLU A 23 3.71 -12.65 5.42
C GLU A 23 3.70 -12.95 6.94
N ARG A 24 4.05 -11.97 7.76
CA ARG A 24 4.10 -12.11 9.22
C ARG A 24 2.76 -11.81 9.90
N VAL A 25 1.74 -11.36 9.17
CA VAL A 25 0.44 -11.00 9.75
C VAL A 25 -0.29 -12.28 10.17
N PRO A 26 -0.55 -12.50 11.48
CA PRO A 26 -1.26 -13.70 11.93
C PRO A 26 -2.77 -13.56 11.68
N SER A 27 -3.36 -14.52 10.97
CA SER A 27 -4.77 -14.48 10.58
C SER A 27 -5.73 -14.38 11.76
N GLU A 28 -5.43 -15.08 12.85
CA GLU A 28 -6.24 -15.12 14.07
C GLU A 28 -6.20 -13.81 14.87
N LYS A 29 -5.23 -12.95 14.62
CA LYS A 29 -5.10 -11.64 15.27
C LYS A 29 -5.71 -10.48 14.50
N GLY A 30 -6.41 -10.76 13.41
CA GLY A 30 -7.07 -9.73 12.59
C GLY A 30 -7.86 -8.67 13.39
N PRO A 31 -8.66 -9.03 14.40
CA PRO A 31 -9.43 -8.09 15.22
C PRO A 31 -8.61 -7.33 16.26
N TRP A 32 -7.36 -7.72 16.54
CA TRP A 32 -6.54 -7.09 17.57
C TRP A 32 -6.24 -5.61 17.30
N LYS A 33 -6.22 -4.80 18.36
CA LYS A 33 -5.93 -3.37 18.34
C LYS A 33 -4.97 -2.98 19.45
N PRO A 34 -3.99 -2.09 19.20
CA PRO A 34 -3.14 -1.55 20.26
C PRO A 34 -3.87 -0.55 21.16
N HIS A 35 -4.93 0.07 20.66
CA HIS A 35 -5.74 1.06 21.36
C HIS A 35 -7.18 1.04 20.81
N PRO A 36 -8.24 1.29 21.62
CA PRO A 36 -9.63 1.28 21.15
C PRO A 36 -9.92 2.19 19.93
N LYS A 37 -9.22 3.32 19.82
CA LYS A 37 -9.35 4.27 18.70
C LYS A 37 -8.51 3.89 17.48
N SER A 38 -7.60 2.90 17.57
CA SER A 38 -6.77 2.46 16.46
C SER A 38 -7.53 1.51 15.55
N SER A 39 -7.10 1.43 14.28
CA SER A 39 -7.55 0.38 13.36
C SER A 39 -7.14 -1.00 13.87
N ALA A 40 -7.93 -2.02 13.55
CA ALA A 40 -7.55 -3.40 13.80
C ALA A 40 -6.35 -3.80 12.94
N LEU A 41 -5.56 -4.79 13.39
CA LEU A 41 -4.38 -5.29 12.68
C LEU A 41 -4.73 -5.73 11.26
N GLY A 42 -5.79 -6.52 11.09
CA GLY A 42 -6.23 -6.97 9.77
C GLY A 42 -6.69 -5.82 8.87
N HIS A 43 -7.34 -4.77 9.42
CA HIS A 43 -7.69 -3.57 8.66
C HIS A 43 -6.42 -2.85 8.17
N LEU A 44 -5.45 -2.64 9.06
CA LEU A 44 -4.18 -1.97 8.70
C LEU A 44 -3.41 -2.77 7.63
N ALA A 45 -3.36 -4.10 7.77
CA ALA A 45 -2.73 -4.98 6.80
C ALA A 45 -3.42 -4.91 5.42
N GLN A 46 -4.77 -4.89 5.39
CA GLN A 46 -5.52 -4.71 4.14
C GLN A 46 -5.32 -3.33 3.52
N LEU A 47 -5.21 -2.27 4.32
CA LEU A 47 -4.90 -0.94 3.81
C LEU A 47 -3.54 -0.95 3.10
N VAL A 48 -2.50 -1.51 3.73
CA VAL A 48 -1.17 -1.68 3.11
C VAL A 48 -1.27 -2.48 1.80
N THR A 49 -2.06 -3.56 1.79
CA THR A 49 -2.29 -4.41 0.62
C THR A 49 -2.96 -3.67 -0.54
N ARG A 50 -3.87 -2.73 -0.27
CA ARG A 50 -4.65 -2.02 -1.29
C ARG A 50 -3.87 -0.88 -1.97
N LEU A 51 -2.89 -0.29 -1.30
CA LEU A 51 -2.16 0.87 -1.80
C LEU A 51 -1.48 0.66 -3.16
N PRO A 52 -0.86 -0.48 -3.49
CA PRO A 52 -0.36 -0.71 -4.85
C PRO A 52 -1.44 -0.63 -5.93
N GLY A 53 -2.67 -1.06 -5.64
CA GLY A 53 -3.81 -0.92 -6.55
C GLY A 53 -4.15 0.55 -6.81
N VAL A 54 -4.17 1.38 -5.75
CA VAL A 54 -4.37 2.83 -5.86
C VAL A 54 -3.27 3.47 -6.71
N MET A 55 -2.01 3.05 -6.54
CA MET A 55 -0.90 3.52 -7.39
C MET A 55 -1.16 3.23 -8.88
N GLY A 56 -1.64 2.03 -9.20
CA GLY A 56 -2.03 1.68 -10.58
C GLY A 56 -3.17 2.56 -11.11
N ASP A 57 -4.17 2.86 -10.27
CA ASP A 57 -5.30 3.72 -10.64
C ASP A 57 -4.86 5.18 -10.87
N ILE A 58 -3.96 5.71 -10.05
CA ILE A 58 -3.37 7.04 -10.23
C ILE A 58 -2.70 7.14 -11.60
N VAL A 59 -1.86 6.17 -11.97
CA VAL A 59 -1.15 6.18 -13.24
C VAL A 59 -2.13 6.11 -14.43
N ARG A 60 -3.19 5.29 -14.32
CA ARG A 60 -4.26 5.20 -15.33
C ARG A 60 -5.17 6.43 -15.39
N GLY A 61 -5.16 7.27 -14.34
CA GLY A 61 -6.07 8.40 -14.21
C GLY A 61 -7.48 8.03 -13.78
N ILE A 62 -7.61 6.95 -13.04
CA ILE A 62 -8.87 6.53 -12.42
C ILE A 62 -8.93 7.15 -11.03
N ASP A 63 -9.84 8.11 -10.83
CA ASP A 63 -10.06 8.73 -9.53
C ASP A 63 -10.50 7.69 -8.47
N LEU A 64 -10.09 7.90 -7.23
CA LEU A 64 -10.55 7.08 -6.11
C LEU A 64 -11.73 7.75 -5.42
N ASP A 65 -12.90 7.10 -5.41
CA ASP A 65 -14.03 7.50 -4.57
C ASP A 65 -14.10 6.60 -3.32
N LEU A 66 -13.86 7.21 -2.15
CA LEU A 66 -13.86 6.52 -0.87
C LEU A 66 -15.22 5.91 -0.52
N ALA A 67 -16.32 6.50 -1.01
CA ALA A 67 -17.67 5.97 -0.77
C ALA A 67 -17.94 4.68 -1.57
N ALA A 68 -17.22 4.48 -2.68
CA ALA A 68 -17.29 3.27 -3.50
C ALA A 68 -16.26 2.21 -3.12
N ALA A 69 -15.35 2.52 -2.20
CA ALA A 69 -14.30 1.59 -1.78
C ALA A 69 -14.93 0.40 -1.04
N PRO A 70 -14.50 -0.85 -1.36
CA PRO A 70 -15.00 -2.02 -0.67
C PRO A 70 -14.61 -1.99 0.83
N PRO A 71 -15.45 -2.53 1.72
CA PRO A 71 -15.13 -2.57 3.14
C PRO A 71 -13.85 -3.37 3.42
N TYR A 72 -13.29 -3.16 4.60
CA TYR A 72 -12.17 -3.97 5.08
C TYR A 72 -12.72 -5.25 5.74
N THR A 73 -12.51 -6.38 5.08
CA THR A 73 -12.98 -7.70 5.49
C THR A 73 -11.80 -8.66 5.54
N PHE A 74 -10.88 -8.42 6.47
CA PHE A 74 -9.70 -9.28 6.61
C PHE A 74 -10.12 -10.72 6.93
N GLU A 75 -9.67 -11.67 6.12
CA GLU A 75 -9.99 -13.09 6.25
C GLU A 75 -8.75 -13.89 6.69
N SER A 76 -7.70 -13.86 5.88
CA SER A 76 -6.48 -14.62 6.11
C SER A 76 -5.26 -13.95 5.50
N THR A 77 -4.09 -14.35 5.97
CA THR A 77 -2.79 -13.93 5.43
C THR A 77 -2.62 -14.39 3.98
N GLU A 78 -3.09 -15.58 3.64
CA GLU A 78 -3.03 -16.09 2.26
C GLU A 78 -3.83 -15.21 1.29
N THR A 79 -5.07 -14.87 1.65
CA THR A 79 -5.93 -13.97 0.86
C THR A 79 -5.28 -12.58 0.73
N LEU A 80 -4.71 -12.07 1.83
CA LEU A 80 -3.99 -10.80 1.87
C LEU A 80 -2.82 -10.76 0.88
N LEU A 81 -1.98 -11.78 0.89
CA LEU A 81 -0.80 -11.87 0.01
C LEU A 81 -1.19 -12.03 -1.46
N ARG A 82 -2.17 -12.85 -1.76
CA ARG A 82 -2.68 -13.01 -3.12
C ARG A 82 -3.22 -11.69 -3.69
N ASP A 83 -3.97 -10.94 -2.88
CA ASP A 83 -4.50 -9.62 -3.27
C ASP A 83 -3.37 -8.60 -3.45
N PHE A 84 -2.39 -8.58 -2.55
CA PHE A 84 -1.21 -7.73 -2.67
C PHE A 84 -0.42 -8.01 -3.94
N ASP A 85 -0.10 -9.27 -4.23
CA ASP A 85 0.68 -9.67 -5.39
C ASP A 85 -0.02 -9.27 -6.70
N ALA A 86 -1.35 -9.47 -6.78
CA ALA A 86 -2.14 -9.06 -7.92
C ALA A 86 -2.10 -7.53 -8.14
N ARG A 87 -2.26 -6.73 -7.08
CA ARG A 87 -2.23 -5.27 -7.14
C ARG A 87 -0.83 -4.74 -7.46
N ALA A 88 0.20 -5.32 -6.86
CA ALA A 88 1.60 -4.98 -7.12
C ALA A 88 1.98 -5.23 -8.59
N LYS A 89 1.48 -6.35 -9.16
CA LYS A 89 1.66 -6.65 -10.58
C LYS A 89 0.99 -5.59 -11.46
N VAL A 90 -0.26 -5.25 -11.18
CA VAL A 90 -1.00 -4.23 -11.95
C VAL A 90 -0.29 -2.89 -11.91
N ALA A 91 0.17 -2.43 -10.73
CA ALA A 91 0.90 -1.17 -10.59
C ALA A 91 2.16 -1.13 -11.47
N ARG A 92 2.96 -2.20 -11.46
CA ARG A 92 4.16 -2.31 -12.30
C ARG A 92 3.82 -2.34 -13.80
N ASP A 93 2.81 -3.11 -14.20
CA ASP A 93 2.44 -3.26 -15.61
C ASP A 93 1.96 -1.93 -16.20
N VAL A 94 1.17 -1.16 -15.45
CA VAL A 94 0.69 0.15 -15.87
C VAL A 94 1.86 1.14 -15.99
N LEU A 95 2.78 1.16 -15.02
CA LEU A 95 3.97 2.02 -15.07
C LEU A 95 4.87 1.72 -16.28
N ARG A 96 5.01 0.46 -16.68
CA ARG A 96 5.81 0.09 -17.87
C ARG A 96 5.28 0.67 -19.17
N THR A 97 4.00 1.01 -19.24
CA THR A 97 3.34 1.54 -20.43
C THR A 97 3.05 3.05 -20.33
N ALA A 98 3.23 3.65 -19.15
CA ALA A 98 2.97 5.07 -18.91
C ALA A 98 3.99 5.96 -19.64
N LYS A 99 3.52 7.11 -20.12
CA LYS A 99 4.34 8.16 -20.74
C LYS A 99 4.61 9.27 -19.74
N ASP A 100 5.72 9.99 -19.90
CA ASP A 100 6.08 11.08 -18.98
C ASP A 100 4.99 12.15 -18.90
N ASP A 101 4.30 12.45 -20.01
CA ASP A 101 3.20 13.42 -20.06
C ASP A 101 2.00 12.99 -19.19
N ASP A 102 1.77 11.69 -19.00
CA ASP A 102 0.67 11.19 -18.16
C ASP A 102 0.81 11.63 -16.71
N PHE A 103 2.04 11.80 -16.24
CA PHE A 103 2.34 12.20 -14.85
C PHE A 103 2.09 13.67 -14.55
N ALA A 104 1.97 14.51 -15.59
CA ALA A 104 1.58 15.91 -15.46
C ALA A 104 0.06 16.09 -15.34
N LEU A 105 -0.74 15.09 -15.75
CA LEU A 105 -2.19 15.11 -15.65
C LEU A 105 -2.66 15.07 -14.20
N THR A 106 -3.86 15.57 -13.97
CA THR A 106 -4.48 15.56 -12.63
C THR A 106 -5.12 14.20 -12.30
N TRP A 107 -5.17 13.92 -11.01
CA TRP A 107 -5.92 12.84 -10.39
C TRP A 107 -6.63 13.39 -9.14
N SER A 108 -7.79 12.81 -8.78
CA SER A 108 -8.60 13.31 -7.67
C SER A 108 -8.99 12.20 -6.70
N LEU A 109 -8.93 12.53 -5.41
CA LEU A 109 -9.58 11.78 -4.35
C LEU A 109 -11.00 12.34 -4.17
N ARG A 110 -11.98 11.45 -4.11
CA ARG A 110 -13.40 11.81 -3.99
C ARG A 110 -14.06 11.10 -2.80
N HIS A 111 -15.19 11.64 -2.39
CA HIS A 111 -16.13 10.96 -1.50
C HIS A 111 -17.55 11.28 -1.96
N ALA A 112 -18.32 10.25 -2.30
CA ALA A 112 -19.67 10.38 -2.84
C ALA A 112 -19.75 11.40 -4.02
N GLY A 113 -18.77 11.33 -4.93
CA GLY A 113 -18.65 12.20 -6.09
C GLY A 113 -18.06 13.59 -5.82
N GLN A 114 -17.95 14.03 -4.56
CA GLN A 114 -17.31 15.31 -4.21
C GLN A 114 -15.78 15.17 -4.22
N VAL A 115 -15.08 16.13 -4.82
CA VAL A 115 -13.61 16.19 -4.80
C VAL A 115 -13.17 16.62 -3.41
N LEU A 116 -12.36 15.79 -2.75
CA LEU A 116 -11.72 16.07 -1.47
C LEU A 116 -10.31 16.64 -1.65
N ASP A 117 -9.58 16.11 -2.63
CA ASP A 117 -8.22 16.53 -2.94
C ASP A 117 -7.92 16.27 -4.42
N THR A 118 -7.00 17.05 -4.99
CA THR A 118 -6.54 16.88 -6.38
C THR A 118 -5.08 17.28 -6.50
N GLY A 119 -4.33 16.59 -7.36
CA GLY A 119 -2.93 16.85 -7.61
C GLY A 119 -2.45 16.24 -8.91
N ARG A 120 -1.22 16.58 -9.32
CA ARG A 120 -0.60 15.91 -10.45
C ARG A 120 -0.33 14.45 -10.11
N ARG A 121 -0.55 13.54 -11.06
CA ARG A 121 -0.35 12.10 -10.85
C ARG A 121 1.03 11.78 -10.29
N LYS A 122 2.09 12.47 -10.74
CA LYS A 122 3.44 12.31 -10.19
C LYS A 122 3.49 12.55 -8.68
N ASP A 123 2.92 13.67 -8.24
CA ASP A 123 2.99 14.08 -6.83
C ASP A 123 2.13 13.16 -5.95
N VAL A 124 0.92 12.84 -6.45
CA VAL A 124 0.00 11.93 -5.75
C VAL A 124 0.57 10.51 -5.67
N LEU A 125 1.23 10.02 -6.73
CA LEU A 125 1.88 8.70 -6.73
C LEU A 125 3.01 8.64 -5.69
N GLY A 126 3.89 9.64 -5.65
CA GLY A 126 4.95 9.72 -4.64
C GLY A 126 4.39 9.77 -3.22
N ASN A 127 3.32 10.58 -3.01
CA ASN A 127 2.62 10.62 -1.71
C ASN A 127 1.99 9.26 -1.35
N THR A 128 1.49 8.50 -2.33
CA THR A 128 0.90 7.18 -2.09
C THR A 128 1.96 6.14 -1.74
N ILE A 129 3.17 6.24 -2.28
CA ILE A 129 4.31 5.41 -1.85
C ILE A 129 4.68 5.74 -0.39
N ASN A 130 4.79 7.02 -0.05
CA ASN A 130 5.02 7.44 1.34
C ASN A 130 3.92 6.96 2.28
N HIS A 131 2.66 6.94 1.84
CA HIS A 131 1.52 6.41 2.57
C HIS A 131 1.65 4.89 2.82
N LEU A 132 2.13 4.13 1.82
CA LEU A 132 2.46 2.71 1.98
C LEU A 132 3.55 2.52 3.04
N VAL A 133 4.66 3.24 2.93
CA VAL A 133 5.79 3.16 3.87
C VAL A 133 5.35 3.54 5.29
N HIS A 134 4.54 4.59 5.43
CA HIS A 134 3.98 5.01 6.73
C HIS A 134 3.16 3.90 7.40
N HIS A 135 2.19 3.34 6.70
CA HIS A 135 1.35 2.28 7.26
C HIS A 135 2.08 0.95 7.44
N ARG A 136 3.05 0.64 6.59
CA ARG A 136 3.95 -0.50 6.79
C ARG A 136 4.76 -0.34 8.08
N GLY A 137 5.26 0.86 8.37
CA GLY A 137 5.93 1.16 9.63
C GLY A 137 5.01 0.96 10.84
N GLN A 138 3.76 1.41 10.77
CA GLN A 138 2.77 1.14 11.82
C GLN A 138 2.49 -0.36 11.97
N LEU A 139 2.36 -1.09 10.86
CA LEU A 139 2.12 -2.53 10.86
C LEU A 139 3.26 -3.28 11.55
N SER A 140 4.52 -2.89 11.35
CA SER A 140 5.67 -3.49 12.03
C SER A 140 5.57 -3.33 13.55
N VAL A 141 5.13 -2.17 14.04
CA VAL A 141 4.88 -1.95 15.49
C VAL A 141 3.74 -2.84 15.99
N TYR A 142 2.65 -2.99 15.22
CA TYR A 142 1.54 -3.88 15.60
C TYR A 142 1.99 -5.33 15.71
N LEU A 143 2.81 -5.81 14.77
CA LEU A 143 3.37 -7.15 14.81
C LEU A 143 4.28 -7.34 16.02
N ARG A 144 5.16 -6.37 16.30
CA ARG A 144 6.05 -6.42 17.49
C ARG A 144 5.26 -6.47 18.80
N LEU A 145 4.18 -5.73 18.93
CA LEU A 145 3.30 -5.76 20.10
C LEU A 145 2.55 -7.08 20.27
N ASN A 146 2.57 -7.94 19.26
CA ASN A 146 2.03 -9.31 19.29
C ASN A 146 3.14 -10.38 19.35
N ASP A 147 4.38 -10.01 19.67
CA ASP A 147 5.55 -10.90 19.76
C ASP A 147 5.87 -11.61 18.43
N ILE A 148 5.50 -11.02 17.30
CA ILE A 148 5.81 -11.55 15.97
C ILE A 148 7.21 -11.07 15.55
N PRO A 149 8.12 -11.98 15.15
CA PRO A 149 9.43 -11.63 14.61
C PRO A 149 9.31 -10.77 13.35
N LEU A 150 10.13 -9.70 13.27
CA LEU A 150 10.11 -8.76 12.16
C LEU A 150 11.21 -9.06 11.14
N PRO A 151 10.89 -9.08 9.84
CA PRO A 151 11.89 -9.20 8.79
C PRO A 151 12.71 -7.92 8.66
N LYS A 152 13.86 -8.01 8.01
CA LYS A 152 14.60 -6.84 7.52
C LYS A 152 13.72 -6.07 6.52
N LEU A 153 13.65 -4.74 6.68
CA LEU A 153 13.02 -3.84 5.72
C LEU A 153 14.08 -2.94 5.07
N TYR A 154 14.63 -1.99 5.81
CA TYR A 154 15.69 -1.09 5.36
C TYR A 154 17.05 -1.40 6.01
N GLY A 155 17.06 -2.21 7.03
CA GLY A 155 18.23 -2.58 7.78
C GLY A 155 17.95 -3.74 8.73
N PRO A 156 18.94 -4.18 9.52
CA PRO A 156 18.77 -5.28 10.45
C PRO A 156 17.71 -4.99 11.51
N THR A 157 17.10 -6.04 12.01
CA THR A 157 16.16 -6.00 13.15
C THR A 157 16.76 -6.78 14.32
N ALA A 158 16.04 -6.82 15.45
CA ALA A 158 16.43 -7.68 16.57
C ALA A 158 16.30 -9.18 16.23
N ASP A 159 15.52 -9.52 15.21
CA ASP A 159 15.20 -10.90 14.82
C ASP A 159 15.99 -11.37 13.59
N GLU A 160 16.40 -10.44 12.71
CA GLU A 160 17.14 -10.73 11.47
C GLU A 160 18.29 -9.73 11.31
N GLN A 161 19.53 -10.22 11.21
CA GLN A 161 20.75 -9.44 11.06
C GLN A 161 21.26 -9.40 9.62
#